data_a64f3085ab65f7800f9ab78093d3e651
#
_entry.id   a64f3085ab65f7800f9ab78093d3e651
#
_cell.length_a   1.000
_cell.length_b   1.000
_cell.length_c   1.000
_cell.angle_alpha   90.00
_cell.angle_beta   90.00
_cell.angle_gamma   90.00
#
_symmetry.space_group_name_H-M   'P 1'
#
loop_
_entity.id
_entity.type
_entity.pdbx_description
1 polymer ?
#
loop_
_entity_poly.entity_id
_entity_poly.type
_entity_poly.pdbx_seq_one_letter_code
_entity_poly.pdbx_strand_id
1 'polypeptide(L)'
;MLYQEIYDASRSNNAVIIGCNTIGHLGAGLMHLNRTGDDTSGRIWERTRRMGVNTLAFRLPQHNTFYHIDADCVGIFGMIPWEKNRQWADVLAKSGTPLFVSAKPGVLNPEEFEELHQIMLRASEQKEHFVPLDWEEIDCPEVWGENGETITYDWFDNEGPTMDATVEYYNAKVVVP
;
A
#
# COMPACT_ATOMS: atom_id res chain seq x y z
N MET A 1 -27.47 9.92 -6.65
CA MET A 1 -26.18 10.49 -6.14
C MET A 1 -25.06 10.05 -7.10
N LEU A 2 -24.07 10.90 -7.42
CA LEU A 2 -23.08 10.63 -8.47
C LEU A 2 -22.41 9.24 -8.37
N TYR A 3 -21.93 8.85 -7.20
CA TYR A 3 -21.29 7.53 -7.02
C TYR A 3 -22.27 6.37 -7.30
N GLN A 4 -23.55 6.52 -6.95
CA GLN A 4 -24.55 5.51 -7.25
C GLN A 4 -24.77 5.35 -8.76
N GLU A 5 -24.84 6.44 -9.50
CA GLU A 5 -25.02 6.42 -10.95
C GLU A 5 -23.82 5.78 -11.66
N ILE A 6 -22.58 6.08 -11.19
CA ILE A 6 -21.37 5.46 -11.67
C ILE A 6 -21.40 3.94 -11.40
N TYR A 7 -21.77 3.56 -10.18
CA TYR A 7 -21.87 2.14 -9.81
C TYR A 7 -22.90 1.39 -10.64
N ASP A 8 -24.09 1.96 -10.82
CA ASP A 8 -25.15 1.33 -11.64
C ASP A 8 -24.72 1.19 -13.10
N ALA A 9 -24.04 2.19 -13.65
CA ALA A 9 -23.48 2.12 -14.98
C ALA A 9 -22.37 1.05 -15.11
N SER A 10 -21.54 0.90 -14.08
CA SER A 10 -20.48 -0.14 -14.06
C SER A 10 -21.08 -1.53 -14.07
N ARG A 11 -22.11 -1.79 -13.28
CA ARG A 11 -22.80 -3.08 -13.25
C ARG A 11 -23.41 -3.44 -14.60
N SER A 12 -24.04 -2.47 -15.25
CA SER A 12 -24.64 -2.67 -16.58
C SER A 12 -23.61 -3.04 -17.66
N ASN A 13 -22.34 -2.68 -17.44
CA ASN A 13 -21.24 -2.92 -18.38
C ASN A 13 -20.22 -3.95 -17.88
N ASN A 14 -20.49 -4.63 -16.75
CA ASN A 14 -19.57 -5.58 -16.12
C ASN A 14 -18.16 -4.97 -15.89
N ALA A 15 -18.11 -3.71 -15.48
CA ALA A 15 -16.88 -2.96 -15.26
C ALA A 15 -16.51 -2.91 -13.78
N VAL A 16 -15.20 -2.90 -13.50
CA VAL A 16 -14.65 -2.69 -12.15
C VAL A 16 -14.40 -1.20 -11.93
N ILE A 17 -14.87 -0.68 -10.79
CA ILE A 17 -14.59 0.70 -10.38
C ILE A 17 -13.46 0.70 -9.39
N ILE A 18 -12.42 1.48 -9.70
CA ILE A 18 -11.33 1.81 -8.78
C ILE A 18 -11.49 3.27 -8.40
N GLY A 19 -11.85 3.53 -7.17
CA GLY A 19 -11.85 4.88 -6.60
C GLY A 19 -10.43 5.31 -6.24
N CYS A 20 -10.20 6.61 -6.24
CA CYS A 20 -8.92 7.18 -5.81
C CYS A 20 -9.20 8.31 -4.82
N ASN A 21 -8.78 8.13 -3.57
CA ASN A 21 -8.97 9.10 -2.48
C ASN A 21 -10.41 9.60 -2.35
N THR A 22 -11.37 8.70 -2.57
CA THR A 22 -12.78 9.03 -2.37
C THR A 22 -13.09 9.18 -0.87
N ILE A 23 -14.16 9.88 -0.55
CA ILE A 23 -14.62 9.93 0.85
C ILE A 23 -15.13 8.54 1.23
N GLY A 24 -14.36 7.85 2.09
CA GLY A 24 -14.50 6.42 2.35
C GLY A 24 -15.95 5.97 2.61
N HIS A 25 -16.63 6.57 3.58
CA HIS A 25 -17.99 6.18 3.94
C HIS A 25 -19.04 6.50 2.86
N LEU A 26 -18.78 7.47 1.98
CA LEU A 26 -19.68 7.76 0.85
C LEU A 26 -19.47 6.81 -0.34
N GLY A 27 -18.30 6.18 -0.42
CA GLY A 27 -17.95 5.18 -1.43
C GLY A 27 -18.23 3.74 -1.01
N ALA A 28 -18.62 3.53 0.26
CA ALA A 28 -18.85 2.19 0.81
C ALA A 28 -19.94 1.44 0.01
N GLY A 29 -19.58 0.26 -0.48
CA GLY A 29 -20.48 -0.56 -1.32
C GLY A 29 -20.68 -0.05 -2.75
N LEU A 30 -20.09 1.08 -3.12
CA LEU A 30 -20.20 1.69 -4.45
C LEU A 30 -18.90 1.65 -5.27
N MET A 31 -17.80 1.23 -4.66
CA MET A 31 -16.51 1.01 -5.30
C MET A 31 -16.10 -0.44 -5.11
N HIS A 32 -15.47 -1.04 -6.11
CA HIS A 32 -14.88 -2.36 -5.97
C HIS A 32 -13.56 -2.28 -5.22
N LEU A 33 -12.71 -1.34 -5.62
CA LEU A 33 -11.47 -0.98 -4.95
C LEU A 33 -11.46 0.53 -4.70
N ASN A 34 -10.72 0.95 -3.68
CA ASN A 34 -10.46 2.37 -3.48
C ASN A 34 -9.06 2.60 -2.92
N ARG A 35 -8.28 3.45 -3.59
CA ARG A 35 -7.02 3.91 -3.06
C ARG A 35 -7.28 4.86 -1.89
N THR A 36 -6.71 4.51 -0.74
CA THR A 36 -7.02 5.16 0.55
C THR A 36 -5.93 6.09 1.06
N GLY A 37 -4.75 6.07 0.43
CA GLY A 37 -3.62 6.93 0.74
C GLY A 37 -3.20 7.80 -0.46
N ASP A 38 -2.24 8.68 -0.22
CA ASP A 38 -1.59 9.45 -1.26
C ASP A 38 -0.52 8.60 -1.99
N ASP A 39 0.06 9.13 -3.07
CA ASP A 39 1.04 8.42 -3.88
C ASP A 39 2.26 7.99 -3.07
N THR A 40 2.60 6.71 -3.10
CA THR A 40 3.86 6.19 -2.55
C THR A 40 5.06 6.60 -3.42
N SER A 41 4.82 6.92 -4.67
CA SER A 41 5.75 7.42 -5.70
C SER A 41 6.88 6.47 -6.16
N GLY A 42 7.30 5.49 -5.35
CA GLY A 42 8.43 4.59 -5.66
C GLY A 42 9.80 5.27 -5.78
N ARG A 43 9.93 6.51 -5.29
CA ARG A 43 11.15 7.31 -5.39
C ARG A 43 11.71 7.72 -4.04
N ILE A 44 10.84 7.95 -3.07
CA ILE A 44 11.17 8.42 -1.73
C ILE A 44 10.59 7.42 -0.75
N TRP A 45 11.46 6.74 0.01
CA TRP A 45 11.04 5.72 0.97
C TRP A 45 10.10 6.27 2.04
N GLU A 46 10.37 7.45 2.54
CA GLU A 46 9.54 8.11 3.56
C GLU A 46 8.08 8.27 3.09
N ARG A 47 7.85 8.52 1.82
CA ARG A 47 6.48 8.56 1.26
C ARG A 47 5.84 7.17 1.27
N THR A 48 6.55 6.13 0.88
CA THR A 48 6.04 4.76 0.93
C THR A 48 5.67 4.38 2.36
N ARG A 49 6.52 4.71 3.32
CA ARG A 49 6.27 4.44 4.74
C ARG A 49 5.02 5.15 5.24
N ARG A 50 4.90 6.45 5.00
CA ARG A 50 3.79 7.28 5.50
C ARG A 50 2.51 7.14 4.72
N MET A 51 2.60 7.10 3.39
CA MET A 51 1.42 7.06 2.53
C MET A 51 0.99 5.63 2.22
N GLY A 52 1.92 4.67 2.27
CA GLY A 52 1.67 3.25 2.07
C GLY A 52 1.46 2.50 3.39
N VAL A 53 2.52 2.27 4.16
CA VAL A 53 2.49 1.42 5.36
C VAL A 53 1.52 1.93 6.41
N ASN A 54 1.59 3.22 6.78
CA ASN A 54 0.65 3.83 7.72
C ASN A 54 -0.79 3.71 7.22
N THR A 55 -1.03 4.07 5.95
CA THR A 55 -2.37 4.00 5.39
C THR A 55 -2.89 2.57 5.33
N LEU A 56 -2.07 1.59 4.93
CA LEU A 56 -2.44 0.19 4.96
C LEU A 56 -2.90 -0.22 6.38
N ALA A 57 -2.08 0.06 7.39
CA ALA A 57 -2.36 -0.32 8.76
C ALA A 57 -3.67 0.27 9.29
N PHE A 58 -3.84 1.59 9.17
CA PHE A 58 -4.98 2.29 9.78
C PHE A 58 -6.25 2.28 8.93
N ARG A 59 -6.18 1.87 7.67
CA ARG A 59 -7.35 1.69 6.81
C ARG A 59 -7.76 0.24 6.62
N LEU A 60 -6.95 -0.72 7.08
CA LEU A 60 -7.24 -2.14 6.94
C LEU A 60 -8.64 -2.56 7.43
N PRO A 61 -9.22 -1.98 8.50
CA PRO A 61 -10.61 -2.27 8.89
C PRO A 61 -11.68 -1.93 7.84
N GLN A 62 -11.35 -1.12 6.84
CA GLN A 62 -12.24 -0.83 5.71
C GLN A 62 -12.18 -1.88 4.61
N HIS A 63 -11.11 -2.69 4.60
CA HIS A 63 -10.89 -3.75 3.60
C HIS A 63 -12.00 -4.81 3.73
N ASN A 64 -12.56 -5.21 2.59
CA ASN A 64 -13.71 -6.15 2.52
C ASN A 64 -14.98 -5.69 3.27
N THR A 65 -14.97 -4.51 3.89
CA THR A 65 -16.13 -3.94 4.59
C THR A 65 -16.77 -2.84 3.73
N PHE A 66 -16.01 -1.88 3.27
CA PHE A 66 -16.46 -0.82 2.39
C PHE A 66 -16.17 -1.14 0.93
N TYR A 67 -14.98 -1.59 0.65
CA TYR A 67 -14.39 -1.94 -0.64
C TYR A 67 -13.07 -2.69 -0.40
N HIS A 68 -12.41 -3.16 -1.44
CA HIS A 68 -11.01 -3.57 -1.31
C HIS A 68 -10.14 -2.30 -1.21
N ILE A 69 -9.42 -2.13 -0.10
CA ILE A 69 -8.51 -0.99 0.03
C ILE A 69 -7.28 -1.20 -0.85
N ASP A 70 -6.81 -0.13 -1.45
CA ASP A 70 -5.58 -0.04 -2.20
C ASP A 70 -4.66 0.97 -1.48
N ALA A 71 -3.53 0.50 -0.98
CA ALA A 71 -2.55 1.34 -0.30
C ALA A 71 -1.48 1.90 -1.26
N ASP A 72 -1.80 1.94 -2.55
CA ASP A 72 -0.96 2.33 -3.68
C ASP A 72 0.07 1.25 -4.07
N CYS A 73 0.82 1.53 -5.11
CA CYS A 73 1.68 0.55 -5.77
C CYS A 73 3.07 0.41 -5.14
N VAL A 74 3.69 -0.72 -5.41
CA VAL A 74 5.14 -0.91 -5.23
C VAL A 74 5.85 -0.30 -6.44
N GLY A 75 6.50 0.84 -6.23
CA GLY A 75 7.23 1.57 -7.28
C GLY A 75 8.69 1.13 -7.38
N ILE A 76 9.07 0.44 -8.45
CA ILE A 76 10.40 -0.12 -8.63
C ILE A 76 11.12 0.64 -9.75
N PHE A 77 11.75 1.75 -9.39
CA PHE A 77 12.43 2.66 -10.32
C PHE A 77 13.94 2.75 -10.10
N GLY A 78 14.49 2.00 -9.12
CA GLY A 78 15.91 2.00 -8.76
C GLY A 78 16.32 3.14 -7.80
N MET A 79 15.36 3.88 -7.25
CA MET A 79 15.61 4.94 -6.26
C MET A 79 15.43 4.45 -4.84
N ILE A 80 14.51 3.53 -4.62
CA ILE A 80 14.32 2.82 -3.36
C ILE A 80 15.04 1.48 -3.50
N PRO A 81 15.90 1.08 -2.55
CA PRO A 81 16.53 -0.24 -2.54
C PRO A 81 15.51 -1.37 -2.60
N TRP A 82 15.88 -2.47 -3.27
CA TRP A 82 14.98 -3.61 -3.42
C TRP A 82 14.56 -4.20 -2.09
N GLU A 83 15.43 -4.27 -1.11
CA GLU A 83 15.15 -4.79 0.23
C GLU A 83 13.97 -4.09 0.89
N LYS A 84 13.83 -2.78 0.68
CA LYS A 84 12.69 -1.99 1.18
C LYS A 84 11.44 -2.22 0.36
N ASN A 85 11.54 -2.17 -0.97
CA ASN A 85 10.42 -2.47 -1.86
C ASN A 85 9.91 -3.90 -1.67
N ARG A 86 10.80 -4.85 -1.40
CA ARG A 86 10.43 -6.24 -1.11
C ARG A 86 9.60 -6.35 0.16
N GLN A 87 9.98 -5.66 1.23
CA GLN A 87 9.19 -5.63 2.47
C GLN A 87 7.81 -5.02 2.23
N TRP A 88 7.74 -3.92 1.49
CA TRP A 88 6.48 -3.28 1.13
C TRP A 88 5.59 -4.19 0.28
N ALA A 89 6.14 -4.86 -0.71
CA ALA A 89 5.40 -5.83 -1.52
C ALA A 89 4.92 -7.03 -0.69
N ASP A 90 5.75 -7.52 0.23
CA ASP A 90 5.44 -8.67 1.08
C ASP A 90 4.29 -8.38 2.05
N VAL A 91 4.28 -7.21 2.72
CA VAL A 91 3.19 -6.86 3.62
C VAL A 91 1.87 -6.64 2.87
N LEU A 92 1.90 -6.06 1.65
CA LEU A 92 0.71 -5.94 0.82
C LEU A 92 0.15 -7.32 0.46
N ALA A 93 1.02 -8.25 0.03
CA ALA A 93 0.61 -9.61 -0.30
C ALA A 93 0.02 -10.34 0.91
N LYS A 94 0.64 -10.20 2.08
CA LYS A 94 0.19 -10.85 3.32
C LYS A 94 -1.04 -10.23 3.95
N SER A 95 -1.29 -8.95 3.74
CA SER A 95 -2.51 -8.30 4.24
C SER A 95 -3.78 -8.71 3.49
N GLY A 96 -3.65 -9.43 2.37
CA GLY A 96 -4.76 -9.79 1.51
C GLY A 96 -5.34 -8.63 0.70
N THR A 97 -4.68 -7.46 0.72
CA THR A 97 -5.09 -6.31 -0.08
C THR A 97 -4.59 -6.43 -1.53
N PRO A 98 -5.19 -5.73 -2.49
CA PRO A 98 -4.67 -5.68 -3.85
C PRO A 98 -3.20 -5.26 -3.91
N LEU A 99 -2.40 -6.00 -4.68
CA LEU A 99 -1.00 -5.68 -4.94
C LEU A 99 -0.85 -5.09 -6.33
N PHE A 100 -0.51 -3.82 -6.41
CA PHE A 100 -0.14 -3.15 -7.66
C PHE A 100 1.37 -2.95 -7.73
N VAL A 101 1.94 -3.22 -8.90
CA VAL A 101 3.39 -3.04 -9.13
C VAL A 101 3.61 -2.12 -10.32
N SER A 102 4.42 -1.10 -10.14
CA SER A 102 4.88 -0.20 -11.19
C SER A 102 6.40 -0.29 -11.28
N ALA A 103 6.91 -0.99 -12.28
CA ALA A 103 8.33 -1.28 -12.39
C ALA A 103 8.92 -0.75 -13.70
N LYS A 104 10.11 -0.13 -13.62
CA LYS A 104 10.92 0.18 -14.79
C LYS A 104 11.66 -1.07 -15.24
N PRO A 105 11.54 -1.47 -16.50
CA PRO A 105 12.25 -2.64 -17.01
C PRO A 105 13.77 -2.57 -16.77
N GLY A 106 14.36 -3.70 -16.34
CA GLY A 106 15.79 -3.84 -16.14
C GLY A 106 16.34 -3.23 -14.84
N VAL A 107 15.49 -2.81 -13.91
CA VAL A 107 15.92 -2.33 -12.58
C VAL A 107 16.24 -3.50 -11.66
N LEU A 108 15.41 -4.52 -11.65
CA LEU A 108 15.64 -5.72 -10.85
C LEU A 108 16.60 -6.66 -11.57
N ASN A 109 17.50 -7.27 -10.81
CA ASN A 109 18.28 -8.41 -11.27
C ASN A 109 17.41 -9.69 -11.31
N PRO A 110 17.90 -10.80 -11.87
CA PRO A 110 17.09 -12.03 -11.99
C PRO A 110 16.60 -12.61 -10.66
N GLU A 111 17.39 -12.52 -9.60
CA GLU A 111 17.04 -13.03 -8.27
C GLU A 111 15.94 -12.18 -7.63
N GLU A 112 16.09 -10.86 -7.66
CA GLU A 112 15.08 -9.90 -7.18
C GLU A 112 13.76 -10.00 -7.96
N PHE A 113 13.85 -10.25 -9.26
CA PHE A 113 12.67 -10.47 -10.10
C PHE A 113 11.92 -11.76 -9.70
N GLU A 114 12.66 -12.83 -9.40
CA GLU A 114 12.05 -14.08 -8.91
C GLU A 114 11.41 -13.88 -7.53
N GLU A 115 12.05 -13.15 -6.62
CA GLU A 115 11.44 -12.80 -5.32
C GLU A 115 10.11 -12.03 -5.52
N LEU A 116 10.10 -11.03 -6.40
CA LEU A 116 8.88 -10.30 -6.74
C LEU A 116 7.81 -11.23 -7.30
N HIS A 117 8.19 -12.14 -8.18
CA HIS A 117 7.28 -13.12 -8.77
C HIS A 117 6.62 -13.99 -7.68
N GLN A 118 7.39 -14.48 -6.73
CA GLN A 118 6.86 -15.28 -5.61
C GLN A 118 5.92 -14.47 -4.72
N ILE A 119 6.21 -13.20 -4.47
CA ILE A 119 5.32 -12.30 -3.73
C ILE A 119 4.01 -12.09 -4.50
N MET A 120 4.06 -11.88 -5.80
CA MET A 120 2.87 -11.72 -6.65
C MET A 120 2.02 -13.00 -6.68
N LEU A 121 2.65 -14.17 -6.73
CA LEU A 121 1.94 -15.45 -6.64
C LEU A 121 1.19 -15.56 -5.30
N ARG A 122 1.85 -15.24 -4.19
CA ARG A 122 1.23 -15.20 -2.85
C ARG A 122 0.04 -14.24 -2.82
N ALA A 123 0.21 -13.03 -3.32
CA ALA A 123 -0.87 -12.06 -3.39
C ALA A 123 -2.08 -12.56 -4.19
N SER A 124 -1.85 -13.33 -5.27
CA SER A 124 -2.91 -13.89 -6.10
C SER A 124 -3.74 -14.98 -5.40
N GLU A 125 -3.16 -15.65 -4.42
CA GLU A 125 -3.84 -16.70 -3.66
C GLU A 125 -4.81 -16.15 -2.59
N GLN A 126 -4.56 -14.94 -2.09
CA GLN A 126 -5.38 -14.25 -1.06
C GLN A 126 -5.71 -15.13 0.16
N LYS A 127 -4.72 -15.88 0.62
CA LYS A 127 -4.88 -16.82 1.76
C LYS A 127 -4.49 -16.22 3.10
N GLU A 128 -3.64 -15.21 3.08
CA GLU A 128 -3.09 -14.56 4.26
C GLU A 128 -3.81 -13.23 4.50
N HIS A 129 -4.06 -12.92 5.78
CA HIS A 129 -4.75 -11.69 6.21
C HIS A 129 -4.07 -11.10 7.44
N PHE A 130 -2.76 -10.84 7.31
CA PHE A 130 -1.97 -10.25 8.37
C PHE A 130 -2.49 -8.85 8.73
N VAL A 131 -2.54 -8.59 10.02
CA VAL A 131 -2.95 -7.30 10.60
C VAL A 131 -1.79 -6.70 11.38
N PRO A 132 -1.73 -5.36 11.51
CA PRO A 132 -0.73 -4.71 12.35
C PRO A 132 -1.00 -5.01 13.83
N LEU A 133 0.03 -5.41 14.59
CA LEU A 133 -0.10 -5.81 15.99
C LEU A 133 0.36 -4.72 16.97
N ASP A 134 1.26 -3.82 16.54
CA ASP A 134 1.83 -2.73 17.33
C ASP A 134 1.29 -1.34 16.92
N TRP A 135 0.11 -1.30 16.30
CA TRP A 135 -0.51 -0.09 15.77
C TRP A 135 -0.88 0.96 16.83
N GLU A 136 -1.03 0.55 18.09
CA GLU A 136 -1.27 1.50 19.20
C GLU A 136 0.02 2.20 19.65
N GLU A 137 1.18 1.67 19.29
CA GLU A 137 2.47 2.13 19.77
C GLU A 137 3.22 2.97 18.74
N ILE A 138 2.98 2.71 17.45
CA ILE A 138 3.75 3.32 16.36
C ILE A 138 2.86 3.66 15.16
N ASP A 139 3.15 4.77 14.51
CA ASP A 139 2.40 5.27 13.33
C ASP A 139 2.67 4.49 12.03
N CYS A 140 3.76 3.75 11.98
CA CYS A 140 4.08 2.81 10.90
C CYS A 140 4.37 1.43 11.51
N PRO A 141 3.36 0.60 11.76
CA PRO A 141 3.51 -0.67 12.44
C PRO A 141 4.56 -1.58 11.81
N GLU A 142 5.45 -2.09 12.63
CA GLU A 142 6.54 -2.98 12.22
C GLU A 142 6.16 -4.45 12.39
N VAL A 143 5.31 -4.76 13.39
CA VAL A 143 4.90 -6.13 13.70
C VAL A 143 3.55 -6.42 13.10
N TRP A 144 3.53 -7.40 12.20
CA TRP A 144 2.30 -7.86 11.55
C TRP A 144 2.10 -9.34 11.80
N GLY A 145 0.85 -9.79 11.88
CA GLY A 145 0.60 -11.20 12.15
C GLY A 145 -0.81 -11.68 11.89
N GLU A 146 -0.93 -13.00 11.79
CA GLU A 146 -2.18 -13.74 11.64
C GLU A 146 -2.07 -15.11 12.32
N ASN A 147 -3.11 -15.52 13.06
CA ASN A 147 -3.23 -16.87 13.65
C ASN A 147 -2.01 -17.34 14.49
N GLY A 148 -1.28 -16.40 15.12
CA GLY A 148 -0.10 -16.69 15.92
C GLY A 148 1.23 -16.69 15.14
N GLU A 149 1.18 -16.55 13.84
CA GLU A 149 2.34 -16.24 13.02
C GLU A 149 2.59 -14.73 13.03
N THR A 150 3.84 -14.31 13.18
CA THR A 150 4.23 -12.91 13.20
C THR A 150 5.45 -12.68 12.32
N ILE A 151 5.51 -11.50 11.73
CA ILE A 151 6.67 -10.99 10.99
C ILE A 151 6.96 -9.56 11.44
N THR A 152 8.24 -9.22 11.51
CA THR A 152 8.68 -7.86 11.79
C THR A 152 9.33 -7.28 10.55
N TYR A 153 8.88 -6.11 10.14
CA TYR A 153 9.44 -5.34 9.04
C TYR A 153 10.31 -4.21 9.58
N ASP A 154 11.35 -3.87 8.85
CA ASP A 154 12.22 -2.72 9.13
C ASP A 154 11.84 -1.56 8.20
N TRP A 155 10.95 -0.70 8.70
CA TRP A 155 10.49 0.48 7.95
C TRP A 155 11.40 1.68 8.11
N PHE A 156 12.24 1.71 9.15
CA PHE A 156 13.03 2.86 9.52
C PHE A 156 14.49 2.68 9.12
N ASP A 157 15.11 3.74 8.64
CA ASP A 157 16.54 3.75 8.44
C ASP A 157 17.25 3.96 9.76
N ASN A 158 18.34 3.22 10.01
CA ASN A 158 19.13 3.34 11.22
C ASN A 158 19.82 4.71 11.39
N GLU A 159 19.75 5.59 10.39
CA GLU A 159 20.49 6.84 10.33
C GLU A 159 19.64 8.09 10.54
N GLY A 160 18.45 8.01 11.07
CA GLY A 160 17.90 9.28 11.31
C GLY A 160 16.43 9.50 11.41
N PRO A 161 16.08 10.76 11.63
CA PRO A 161 14.72 11.12 11.91
C PRO A 161 13.86 10.74 10.73
N THR A 162 12.89 10.02 11.03
CA THR A 162 11.84 9.59 10.15
C THR A 162 11.03 10.74 9.56
N MET A 163 11.30 11.93 10.01
CA MET A 163 10.77 13.19 9.52
C MET A 163 11.94 14.07 9.13
N ASP A 164 12.58 13.78 8.02
CA ASP A 164 13.36 14.86 7.43
C ASP A 164 12.41 16.02 7.14
N ALA A 165 12.76 17.18 7.66
CA ALA A 165 11.98 18.40 7.58
C ALA A 165 11.72 18.88 6.15
N THR A 166 12.25 18.20 5.16
CA THR A 166 12.10 18.57 3.75
C THR A 166 11.60 17.41 2.91
N VAL A 167 10.29 17.21 2.86
CA VAL A 167 9.68 16.36 1.85
C VAL A 167 9.27 17.22 0.67
N GLU A 168 9.82 16.96 -0.50
CA GLU A 168 9.26 17.52 -1.73
C GLU A 168 7.90 16.86 -2.01
N TYR A 169 6.85 17.57 -1.70
CA TYR A 169 5.50 17.14 -1.98
C TYR A 169 4.99 17.93 -3.19
N TYR A 170 4.69 17.28 -4.30
CA TYR A 170 4.25 17.90 -5.54
C TYR A 170 5.12 19.10 -5.98
N ASN A 171 6.42 18.95 -5.95
CA ASN A 171 7.38 20.02 -6.23
C ASN A 171 7.36 21.20 -5.23
N ALA A 172 6.63 21.08 -4.13
CA ALA A 172 6.68 22.01 -3.01
C ALA A 172 7.53 21.43 -1.88
N LYS A 173 8.47 22.25 -1.42
CA LYS A 173 9.30 21.91 -0.26
C LYS A 173 8.47 22.16 1.00
N VAL A 174 8.03 21.07 1.66
CA VAL A 174 7.35 21.18 2.96
C VAL A 174 8.42 21.13 4.04
N VAL A 175 8.62 22.25 4.72
CA VAL A 175 9.44 22.30 5.92
C VAL A 175 8.52 22.05 7.12
N VAL A 176 8.71 20.94 7.79
CA VAL A 176 8.01 20.63 9.05
C VAL A 176 8.83 21.19 10.19
N PRO A 177 8.27 22.07 11.05
CA PRO A 177 8.99 22.70 12.14
C PRO A 177 9.40 21.71 13.24
#